data_04361cc296df03d456dc221b27abfa91
#
_entry.id   04361cc296df03d456dc221b27abfa91
#
_cell.length_a   1.000
_cell.length_b   1.000
_cell.length_c   1.000
_cell.angle_alpha   90.00
_cell.angle_beta   90.00
_cell.angle_gamma   90.00
#
_symmetry.space_group_name_H-M   'P 1'
#
loop_
_entity.id
_entity.type
_entity.pdbx_description
1 polymer ?
#
loop_
_entity_poly.entity_id
_entity_poly.type
_entity_poly.pdbx_seq_one_letter_code
_entity_poly.pdbx_strand_id
1 'polypeptide(L)'
;MTSVAAVARARVVVAAGLAGLLVASFFAAGRADGATRAWNAYLAPTSACRSADDSAAPAAVQVRAVTCLVNWARAHDSRRRLVRRPALERAATLKGERVASCGQFSHTPCGSAVTAAVHAAGYRYATFGENLFAGSWGQVSARDVVSAWLQSPEHRANILGPRFKDLGAAPVLAHGLLDGGDAVVWTATFGSRRS
;
A
#
# COMPACT_ATOMS: atom_id res chain seq x y z
N MET A 1 2.36 -57.83 20.25
CA MET A 1 3.83 -57.97 20.15
C MET A 1 4.38 -56.58 19.92
N THR A 2 4.97 -56.06 20.96
CA THR A 2 5.51 -54.70 21.13
C THR A 2 6.84 -54.54 20.43
N SER A 3 7.04 -53.44 19.69
CA SER A 3 8.37 -52.99 19.33
C SER A 3 8.53 -51.52 19.71
N VAL A 4 9.51 -51.28 20.57
CA VAL A 4 9.90 -50.01 21.15
C VAL A 4 10.90 -49.31 20.25
N ALA A 5 10.63 -48.11 19.79
CA ALA A 5 11.58 -47.30 19.05
C ALA A 5 12.46 -46.49 20.01
N ALA A 6 13.77 -46.64 19.85
CA ALA A 6 14.80 -46.01 20.66
C ALA A 6 14.94 -44.51 20.35
N VAL A 7 14.93 -43.68 21.38
CA VAL A 7 15.21 -42.25 21.32
C VAL A 7 16.71 -42.05 21.42
N ALA A 8 17.32 -41.53 20.36
CA ALA A 8 18.72 -41.12 20.34
C ALA A 8 18.85 -39.71 20.99
N ARG A 9 19.53 -39.64 22.13
CA ARG A 9 19.89 -38.39 22.80
C ARG A 9 21.13 -37.78 22.12
N ALA A 10 20.97 -36.66 21.43
CA ALA A 10 22.09 -35.84 20.99
C ALA A 10 22.66 -35.06 22.19
N ARG A 11 23.95 -35.25 22.45
CA ARG A 11 24.71 -34.48 23.44
C ARG A 11 25.07 -33.13 22.84
N VAL A 12 24.59 -32.04 23.42
CA VAL A 12 25.02 -30.69 23.14
C VAL A 12 26.36 -30.43 23.83
N VAL A 13 27.42 -30.23 23.09
CA VAL A 13 28.70 -29.72 23.61
C VAL A 13 28.61 -28.21 23.65
N VAL A 14 28.58 -27.63 24.83
CA VAL A 14 28.67 -26.18 25.04
C VAL A 14 30.13 -25.79 24.98
N ALA A 15 30.55 -25.10 23.95
CA ALA A 15 31.83 -24.40 23.91
C ALA A 15 31.58 -22.96 24.36
N ALA A 16 32.19 -22.59 25.49
CA ALA A 16 32.18 -21.23 26.00
C ALA A 16 33.12 -20.36 25.17
N GLY A 17 32.58 -19.31 24.54
CA GLY A 17 33.33 -18.22 23.90
C GLY A 17 32.69 -16.91 24.30
N LEU A 18 33.35 -16.19 25.16
CA LEU A 18 32.92 -14.93 25.79
C LEU A 18 33.04 -13.72 24.87
N ALA A 19 32.13 -12.79 25.11
CA ALA A 19 32.26 -11.34 24.95
C ALA A 19 32.15 -10.75 23.52
N GLY A 20 31.04 -10.05 23.33
CA GLY A 20 30.99 -8.95 22.37
C GLY A 20 29.92 -9.05 21.31
N LEU A 21 28.62 -8.89 21.66
CA LEU A 21 27.57 -8.51 20.69
C LEU A 21 26.23 -8.22 21.39
N LEU A 22 26.21 -7.18 22.22
CA LEU A 22 24.96 -6.70 22.84
C LEU A 22 24.78 -5.18 22.71
N VAL A 23 25.26 -4.56 21.62
CA VAL A 23 25.08 -3.10 21.42
C VAL A 23 24.35 -2.75 20.11
N ALA A 24 24.16 -3.69 19.19
CA ALA A 24 23.60 -3.37 17.86
C ALA A 24 22.07 -3.36 17.77
N SER A 25 21.34 -3.94 18.74
CA SER A 25 19.89 -4.12 18.61
C SER A 25 19.04 -2.91 19.05
N PHE A 26 19.58 -1.98 19.80
CA PHE A 26 18.82 -0.81 20.30
C PHE A 26 18.75 0.35 19.29
N PHE A 27 19.63 0.40 18.29
CA PHE A 27 19.64 1.51 17.32
C PHE A 27 18.66 1.31 16.15
N ALA A 28 18.26 0.08 15.85
CA ALA A 28 17.35 -0.19 14.73
C ALA A 28 15.90 0.15 15.06
N ALA A 29 15.43 -0.15 16.29
CA ALA A 29 14.07 0.17 16.72
C ALA A 29 13.83 1.69 16.78
N GLY A 30 14.76 2.46 17.33
CA GLY A 30 14.63 3.92 17.40
C GLY A 30 14.63 4.62 16.05
N ARG A 31 15.28 4.06 15.02
CA ARG A 31 15.23 4.61 13.65
C ARG A 31 13.92 4.31 12.95
N ALA A 32 13.33 3.12 13.14
CA ALA A 32 12.04 2.76 12.57
C ALA A 32 10.92 3.62 13.17
N ASP A 33 10.89 3.79 14.49
CA ASP A 33 9.91 4.62 15.18
C ASP A 33 10.03 6.10 14.79
N GLY A 34 11.25 6.62 14.65
CA GLY A 34 11.49 7.97 14.20
C GLY A 34 11.04 8.22 12.76
N ALA A 35 11.29 7.26 11.85
CA ALA A 35 10.83 7.34 10.47
C ALA A 35 9.31 7.28 10.36
N THR A 36 8.66 6.39 11.11
CA THR A 36 7.19 6.26 11.13
C THR A 36 6.54 7.54 11.67
N ARG A 37 7.07 8.14 12.74
CA ARG A 37 6.59 9.42 13.28
C ARG A 37 6.77 10.57 12.29
N ALA A 38 7.88 10.60 11.55
CA ALA A 38 8.14 11.64 10.56
C ALA A 38 7.10 11.61 9.44
N TRP A 39 6.71 10.43 8.93
CA TRP A 39 5.72 10.32 7.85
C TRP A 39 4.28 10.51 8.33
N ASN A 40 3.98 10.29 9.61
CA ASN A 40 2.69 10.64 10.17
C ASN A 40 2.40 12.15 10.13
N ALA A 41 3.43 13.00 10.14
CA ALA A 41 3.28 14.44 9.95
C ALA A 41 2.74 14.83 8.55
N TYR A 42 2.88 13.94 7.57
CA TYR A 42 2.34 14.11 6.21
C TYR A 42 0.85 13.75 6.10
N LEU A 43 0.28 13.12 7.13
CA LEU A 43 -1.15 12.83 7.16
C LEU A 43 -1.95 14.05 7.63
N ALA A 44 -3.04 14.32 6.94
CA ALA A 44 -3.95 15.38 7.35
C ALA A 44 -4.53 15.13 8.76
N PRO A 45 -4.76 16.14 9.58
CA PRO A 45 -5.58 15.97 10.77
C PRO A 45 -6.98 15.48 10.40
N THR A 46 -7.66 14.80 11.33
CA THR A 46 -8.99 14.19 11.09
C THR A 46 -10.02 15.19 10.59
N SER A 47 -9.91 16.45 11.02
CA SER A 47 -10.80 17.54 10.61
C SER A 47 -10.61 18.01 9.15
N ALA A 48 -9.45 17.75 8.53
CA ALA A 48 -9.11 18.31 7.22
C ALA A 48 -9.58 17.43 6.04
N CYS A 49 -9.59 16.09 6.22
CA CYS A 49 -10.04 15.15 5.19
C CYS A 49 -11.25 14.37 5.71
N ARG A 50 -12.44 14.87 5.35
CA ARG A 50 -13.71 14.32 5.83
C ARG A 50 -13.83 12.83 5.52
N SER A 51 -14.33 12.04 6.48
CA SER A 51 -14.53 10.57 6.39
C SER A 51 -13.25 9.77 6.09
N ALA A 52 -12.07 10.32 6.36
CA ALA A 52 -10.81 9.61 6.12
C ALA A 52 -10.61 8.42 7.06
N ASP A 53 -11.22 8.46 8.24
CA ASP A 53 -11.13 7.44 9.28
C ASP A 53 -12.33 6.47 9.28
N ASP A 54 -13.30 6.66 8.36
CA ASP A 54 -14.52 5.85 8.28
C ASP A 54 -14.34 4.72 7.26
N SER A 55 -14.05 3.51 7.76
CA SER A 55 -13.91 2.30 6.93
C SER A 55 -15.24 1.82 6.33
N ALA A 56 -16.38 2.23 6.90
CA ALA A 56 -17.72 1.88 6.42
C ALA A 56 -18.28 2.89 5.40
N ALA A 57 -17.57 4.02 5.17
CA ALA A 57 -18.01 5.02 4.21
C ALA A 57 -18.15 4.42 2.80
N PRO A 58 -19.14 4.87 2.00
CA PRO A 58 -19.28 4.43 0.61
C PRO A 58 -17.97 4.64 -0.20
N ALA A 59 -17.67 3.74 -1.13
CA ALA A 59 -16.42 3.76 -1.92
C ALA A 59 -16.11 5.14 -2.52
N ALA A 60 -17.11 5.83 -3.08
CA ALA A 60 -16.92 7.16 -3.63
C ALA A 60 -16.51 8.22 -2.58
N VAL A 61 -16.92 8.04 -1.31
CA VAL A 61 -16.52 8.90 -0.19
C VAL A 61 -15.08 8.61 0.19
N GLN A 62 -14.73 7.33 0.33
CA GLN A 62 -13.37 6.91 0.64
C GLN A 62 -12.37 7.33 -0.45
N VAL A 63 -12.72 7.25 -1.74
CA VAL A 63 -11.89 7.74 -2.87
C VAL A 63 -11.62 9.25 -2.75
N ARG A 64 -12.63 10.03 -2.34
CA ARG A 64 -12.43 11.47 -2.07
C ARG A 64 -11.49 11.69 -0.89
N ALA A 65 -11.63 10.88 0.17
CA ALA A 65 -10.76 10.95 1.35
C ALA A 65 -9.31 10.59 1.00
N VAL A 66 -9.06 9.50 0.25
CA VAL A 66 -7.73 9.15 -0.26
C VAL A 66 -7.14 10.30 -1.09
N THR A 67 -7.92 10.89 -1.99
CA THR A 67 -7.46 12.04 -2.79
C THR A 67 -7.10 13.25 -1.93
N CYS A 68 -7.90 13.52 -0.89
CA CYS A 68 -7.64 14.58 0.08
C CYS A 68 -6.32 14.35 0.81
N LEU A 69 -6.13 13.15 1.38
CA LEU A 69 -4.93 12.77 2.14
C LEU A 69 -3.66 12.82 1.28
N VAL A 70 -3.72 12.27 0.06
CA VAL A 70 -2.60 12.34 -0.91
C VAL A 70 -2.25 13.79 -1.23
N ASN A 71 -3.24 14.62 -1.48
CA ASN A 71 -3.00 16.03 -1.79
C ASN A 71 -2.56 16.85 -0.56
N TRP A 72 -2.92 16.44 0.64
CA TRP A 72 -2.39 17.01 1.87
C TRP A 72 -0.90 16.71 2.01
N ALA A 73 -0.51 15.43 1.88
CA ALA A 73 0.89 15.01 1.91
C ALA A 73 1.73 15.77 0.87
N ARG A 74 1.20 15.92 -0.33
CA ARG A 74 1.87 16.68 -1.39
C ARG A 74 2.05 18.16 -1.04
N ALA A 75 1.02 18.80 -0.47
CA ALA A 75 1.12 20.19 -0.03
C ALA A 75 2.17 20.36 1.08
N HIS A 76 2.24 19.39 2.02
CA HIS A 76 3.26 19.36 3.06
C HIS A 76 4.70 19.27 2.49
N ASP A 77 4.87 18.56 1.34
CA ASP A 77 6.13 18.47 0.60
C ASP A 77 6.28 19.55 -0.49
N SER A 78 5.51 20.64 -0.42
CA SER A 78 5.53 21.73 -1.41
C SER A 78 5.30 21.25 -2.87
N ARG A 79 4.56 20.14 -3.05
CA ARG A 79 4.20 19.59 -4.36
C ARG A 79 2.84 20.11 -4.81
N ARG A 80 2.70 20.30 -6.12
CA ARG A 80 1.40 20.62 -6.72
C ARG A 80 0.39 19.51 -6.44
N ARG A 81 -0.87 19.90 -6.18
CA ARG A 81 -1.99 18.96 -6.03
C ARG A 81 -2.19 18.16 -7.31
N LEU A 82 -2.58 16.90 -7.15
CA LEU A 82 -3.02 16.04 -8.25
C LEU A 82 -4.50 16.29 -8.55
N VAL A 83 -4.86 16.21 -9.82
CA VAL A 83 -6.24 16.31 -10.29
C VAL A 83 -6.81 14.92 -10.48
N ARG A 84 -7.99 14.65 -9.92
CA ARG A 84 -8.71 13.40 -10.17
C ARG A 84 -9.08 13.25 -11.64
N ARG A 85 -8.87 12.06 -12.20
CA ARG A 85 -9.23 11.74 -13.59
C ARG A 85 -10.07 10.48 -13.66
N PRO A 86 -11.27 10.54 -14.23
CA PRO A 86 -12.13 9.36 -14.39
C PRO A 86 -11.44 8.20 -15.10
N ALA A 87 -10.58 8.47 -16.09
CA ALA A 87 -9.82 7.44 -16.78
C ALA A 87 -8.82 6.72 -15.84
N LEU A 88 -8.16 7.44 -14.91
CA LEU A 88 -7.28 6.81 -13.93
C LEU A 88 -8.07 6.10 -12.82
N GLU A 89 -9.25 6.60 -12.43
CA GLU A 89 -10.14 5.89 -11.50
C GLU A 89 -10.61 4.57 -12.12
N ARG A 90 -10.99 4.58 -13.40
CA ARG A 90 -11.31 3.35 -14.15
C ARG A 90 -10.11 2.40 -14.23
N ALA A 91 -8.90 2.92 -14.47
CA ALA A 91 -7.68 2.10 -14.46
C ALA A 91 -7.44 1.46 -13.09
N ALA A 92 -7.62 2.20 -12.00
CA ALA A 92 -7.50 1.69 -10.65
C ALA A 92 -8.52 0.57 -10.35
N THR A 93 -9.78 0.74 -10.80
CA THR A 93 -10.83 -0.30 -10.69
C THR A 93 -10.43 -1.56 -11.47
N LEU A 94 -10.07 -1.42 -12.76
CA LEU A 94 -9.65 -2.55 -13.59
C LEU A 94 -8.45 -3.30 -13.02
N LYS A 95 -7.48 -2.60 -12.41
CA LYS A 95 -6.36 -3.24 -11.74
C LYS A 95 -6.81 -4.02 -10.51
N GLY A 96 -7.62 -3.42 -9.65
CA GLY A 96 -8.17 -4.09 -8.47
C GLY A 96 -8.99 -5.34 -8.83
N GLU A 97 -9.85 -5.27 -9.84
CA GLU A 97 -10.61 -6.40 -10.38
C GLU A 97 -9.71 -7.51 -10.91
N ARG A 98 -8.60 -7.15 -11.57
CA ARG A 98 -7.62 -8.12 -12.06
C ARG A 98 -6.89 -8.80 -10.91
N VAL A 99 -6.48 -8.05 -9.87
CA VAL A 99 -5.90 -8.62 -8.65
C VAL A 99 -6.88 -9.60 -8.00
N ALA A 100 -8.15 -9.21 -7.85
CA ALA A 100 -9.20 -10.04 -7.25
C ALA A 100 -9.45 -11.32 -8.07
N SER A 101 -9.64 -11.20 -9.39
CA SER A 101 -9.93 -12.34 -10.26
C SER A 101 -8.76 -13.32 -10.40
N CYS A 102 -7.52 -12.84 -10.29
CA CYS A 102 -6.32 -13.68 -10.34
C CYS A 102 -5.96 -14.28 -8.97
N GLY A 103 -6.53 -13.79 -7.86
CA GLY A 103 -6.10 -14.15 -6.50
C GLY A 103 -4.64 -13.80 -6.22
N GLN A 104 -4.09 -12.79 -6.90
CA GLN A 104 -2.66 -12.43 -6.83
C GLN A 104 -2.51 -10.95 -6.50
N PHE A 105 -2.07 -10.66 -5.28
CA PHE A 105 -1.69 -9.29 -4.88
C PHE A 105 -0.35 -8.91 -5.52
N SER A 106 -0.41 -8.36 -6.72
CA SER A 106 0.75 -8.05 -7.56
C SER A 106 0.48 -6.89 -8.50
N HIS A 107 1.54 -6.17 -8.90
CA HIS A 107 1.49 -5.20 -9.99
C HIS A 107 1.28 -5.85 -11.38
N THR A 108 1.51 -7.17 -11.50
CA THR A 108 1.39 -7.94 -12.74
C THR A 108 0.50 -9.19 -12.56
N PRO A 109 -0.73 -9.04 -12.04
CA PRO A 109 -1.57 -10.20 -11.73
C PRO A 109 -1.85 -11.02 -13.00
N CYS A 110 -1.79 -12.36 -12.90
CA CYS A 110 -1.89 -13.29 -14.04
C CYS A 110 -0.91 -12.95 -15.19
N GLY A 111 0.29 -12.44 -14.89
CA GLY A 111 1.29 -12.07 -15.90
C GLY A 111 0.92 -10.86 -16.77
N SER A 112 -0.12 -10.11 -16.42
CA SER A 112 -0.49 -8.88 -17.16
C SER A 112 0.57 -7.79 -16.99
N ALA A 113 0.77 -6.98 -18.03
CA ALA A 113 1.66 -5.81 -17.91
C ALA A 113 1.16 -4.84 -16.84
N VAL A 114 2.07 -4.20 -16.09
CA VAL A 114 1.72 -3.22 -15.06
C VAL A 114 0.84 -2.09 -15.62
N THR A 115 1.04 -1.73 -16.89
CA THR A 115 0.31 -0.66 -17.58
C THR A 115 -0.98 -1.13 -18.27
N ALA A 116 -1.33 -2.43 -18.23
CA ALA A 116 -2.49 -2.96 -18.95
C ALA A 116 -3.80 -2.24 -18.59
N ALA A 117 -4.04 -2.00 -17.30
CA ALA A 117 -5.26 -1.33 -16.84
C ALA A 117 -5.33 0.14 -17.30
N VAL A 118 -4.22 0.87 -17.26
CA VAL A 118 -4.20 2.27 -17.68
C VAL A 118 -4.39 2.41 -19.19
N HIS A 119 -3.87 1.46 -19.98
CA HIS A 119 -4.13 1.41 -21.43
C HIS A 119 -5.60 1.08 -21.73
N ALA A 120 -6.16 0.05 -21.07
CA ALA A 120 -7.56 -0.34 -21.20
C ALA A 120 -8.52 0.80 -20.80
N ALA A 121 -8.13 1.62 -19.82
CA ALA A 121 -8.88 2.81 -19.43
C ALA A 121 -8.76 3.99 -20.37
N GLY A 122 -7.92 3.91 -21.40
CA GLY A 122 -7.71 4.95 -22.41
C GLY A 122 -6.93 6.17 -21.91
N TYR A 123 -6.17 6.06 -20.81
CA TYR A 123 -5.34 7.17 -20.35
C TYR A 123 -3.97 7.16 -21.04
N ARG A 124 -3.74 8.13 -21.91
CA ARG A 124 -2.45 8.31 -22.64
C ARG A 124 -1.49 9.08 -21.76
N TYR A 125 -0.47 8.41 -21.23
CA TYR A 125 0.47 8.98 -20.26
C TYR A 125 1.86 9.26 -20.85
N ALA A 126 2.52 10.28 -20.32
CA ALA A 126 3.96 10.50 -20.42
C ALA A 126 4.70 9.88 -19.22
N THR A 127 4.09 9.94 -18.02
CA THR A 127 4.57 9.26 -16.81
C THR A 127 3.43 8.51 -16.17
N PHE A 128 3.75 7.35 -15.58
CA PHE A 128 2.81 6.47 -14.89
C PHE A 128 3.44 5.96 -13.59
N GLY A 129 2.63 5.78 -12.56
CA GLY A 129 2.97 5.14 -11.30
C GLY A 129 1.75 4.46 -10.71
N GLU A 130 1.96 3.43 -9.90
CA GLU A 130 0.90 2.66 -9.28
C GLU A 130 1.26 2.33 -7.83
N ASN A 131 0.31 2.51 -6.92
CA ASN A 131 0.36 2.01 -5.57
C ASN A 131 -0.74 0.98 -5.38
N LEU A 132 -0.42 -0.12 -4.71
CA LEU A 132 -1.36 -1.13 -4.27
C LEU A 132 -1.36 -1.21 -2.74
N PHE A 133 -2.51 -1.58 -2.17
CA PHE A 133 -2.67 -1.94 -0.78
C PHE A 133 -3.76 -3.00 -0.67
N ALA A 134 -3.58 -3.98 0.23
CA ALA A 134 -4.62 -4.93 0.59
C ALA A 134 -4.78 -4.98 2.10
N GLY A 135 -6.02 -5.08 2.55
CA GLY A 135 -6.34 -5.23 3.97
C GLY A 135 -7.74 -5.84 4.14
N SER A 136 -8.11 -6.23 5.35
CA SER A 136 -9.39 -6.88 5.63
C SER A 136 -10.57 -6.02 5.21
N TRP A 137 -11.53 -6.61 4.51
CA TRP A 137 -12.73 -5.92 4.05
C TRP A 137 -13.51 -5.27 5.21
N GLY A 138 -13.93 -4.03 5.04
CA GLY A 138 -14.70 -3.28 6.02
C GLY A 138 -13.92 -2.75 7.23
N GLN A 139 -12.62 -3.11 7.37
CA GLN A 139 -11.80 -2.68 8.50
C GLN A 139 -10.78 -1.60 8.14
N VAL A 140 -10.54 -1.37 6.84
CA VAL A 140 -9.53 -0.44 6.36
C VAL A 140 -10.16 0.88 5.96
N SER A 141 -9.70 1.96 6.56
CA SER A 141 -10.07 3.33 6.22
C SER A 141 -9.15 3.93 5.14
N ALA A 142 -9.58 5.03 4.53
CA ALA A 142 -8.73 5.78 3.60
C ALA A 142 -7.42 6.27 4.25
N ARG A 143 -7.46 6.59 5.55
CA ARG A 143 -6.27 6.99 6.31
C ARG A 143 -5.28 5.85 6.45
N ASP A 144 -5.73 4.65 6.75
CA ASP A 144 -4.86 3.48 6.90
C ASP A 144 -4.11 3.20 5.59
N VAL A 145 -4.80 3.27 4.47
CA VAL A 145 -4.23 3.08 3.13
C VAL A 145 -3.14 4.12 2.84
N VAL A 146 -3.44 5.41 3.01
CA VAL A 146 -2.47 6.48 2.70
C VAL A 146 -1.32 6.48 3.70
N SER A 147 -1.58 6.15 4.98
CA SER A 147 -0.54 5.97 6.00
C SER A 147 0.43 4.86 5.60
N ALA A 148 -0.07 3.69 5.21
CA ALA A 148 0.76 2.58 4.76
C ALA A 148 1.60 2.96 3.52
N TRP A 149 1.01 3.65 2.55
CA TRP A 149 1.75 4.12 1.38
C TRP A 149 2.83 5.14 1.72
N LEU A 150 2.59 6.06 2.66
CA LEU A 150 3.60 7.03 3.08
C LEU A 150 4.76 6.39 3.82
N GLN A 151 4.53 5.30 4.53
CA GLN A 151 5.57 4.56 5.24
C GLN A 151 6.46 3.73 4.31
N SER A 152 5.94 3.28 3.14
CA SER A 152 6.71 2.57 2.12
C SER A 152 7.47 3.54 1.21
N PRO A 153 8.80 3.41 1.07
CA PRO A 153 9.60 4.32 0.24
C PRO A 153 9.13 4.42 -1.21
N GLU A 154 8.78 3.28 -1.83
CA GLU A 154 8.35 3.23 -3.23
C GLU A 154 6.96 3.85 -3.43
N HIS A 155 6.01 3.52 -2.56
CA HIS A 155 4.67 4.09 -2.62
C HIS A 155 4.67 5.60 -2.33
N ARG A 156 5.49 6.02 -1.37
CA ARG A 156 5.69 7.44 -1.05
C ARG A 156 6.30 8.20 -2.21
N ALA A 157 7.26 7.61 -2.93
CA ALA A 157 7.86 8.21 -4.12
C ALA A 157 6.79 8.49 -5.20
N ASN A 158 5.78 7.64 -5.33
CA ASN A 158 4.64 7.91 -6.21
C ASN A 158 3.77 9.06 -5.66
N ILE A 159 3.44 9.06 -4.38
CA ILE A 159 2.63 10.14 -3.78
C ILE A 159 3.30 11.50 -3.95
N LEU A 160 4.59 11.60 -3.67
CA LEU A 160 5.35 12.85 -3.70
C LEU A 160 6.01 13.14 -5.04
N GLY A 161 5.86 12.27 -6.04
CA GLY A 161 6.48 12.39 -7.35
C GLY A 161 6.18 13.72 -8.02
N PRO A 162 7.20 14.53 -8.39
CA PRO A 162 6.99 15.89 -8.92
C PRO A 162 6.40 15.89 -10.33
N ARG A 163 6.60 14.82 -11.09
CA ARG A 163 6.15 14.69 -12.48
C ARG A 163 4.68 14.33 -12.63
N PHE A 164 4.05 13.79 -11.59
CA PHE A 164 2.64 13.44 -11.64
C PHE A 164 1.74 14.67 -11.51
N LYS A 165 0.67 14.70 -12.29
CA LYS A 165 -0.34 15.76 -12.35
C LYS A 165 -1.75 15.25 -12.07
N ASP A 166 -1.99 13.98 -12.37
CA ASP A 166 -3.29 13.34 -12.33
C ASP A 166 -3.26 12.12 -11.38
N LEU A 167 -4.42 11.82 -10.78
CA LEU A 167 -4.64 10.72 -9.84
C LEU A 167 -5.97 10.03 -10.15
N GLY A 168 -5.98 8.71 -10.03
CA GLY A 168 -7.19 7.92 -9.84
C GLY A 168 -6.98 6.93 -8.70
N ALA A 169 -8.01 6.66 -7.93
CA ALA A 169 -7.97 5.63 -6.89
C ALA A 169 -9.29 4.86 -6.87
N ALA A 170 -9.23 3.59 -6.51
CA ALA A 170 -10.41 2.75 -6.34
C ALA A 170 -10.16 1.65 -5.31
N PRO A 171 -11.16 1.34 -4.45
CA PRO A 171 -11.23 0.11 -3.67
C PRO A 171 -11.98 -0.95 -4.46
N VAL A 172 -11.53 -2.20 -4.41
CA VAL A 172 -12.20 -3.36 -5.00
C VAL A 172 -12.23 -4.49 -3.97
N LEU A 173 -13.38 -5.13 -3.80
CA LEU A 173 -13.52 -6.34 -3.00
C LEU A 173 -12.83 -7.52 -3.70
N ALA A 174 -12.01 -8.26 -2.97
CA ALA A 174 -11.34 -9.46 -3.43
C ALA A 174 -11.63 -10.61 -2.45
N HIS A 175 -12.41 -11.58 -2.89
CA HIS A 175 -12.75 -12.75 -2.08
C HIS A 175 -11.56 -13.69 -1.96
N GLY A 176 -11.28 -14.16 -0.74
CA GLY A 176 -10.26 -15.16 -0.48
C GLY A 176 -8.81 -14.70 -0.67
N LEU A 177 -8.56 -13.41 -0.86
CA LEU A 177 -7.22 -12.90 -1.19
C LEU A 177 -6.26 -12.89 0.00
N LEU A 178 -6.75 -12.67 1.22
CA LEU A 178 -5.93 -12.63 2.43
C LEU A 178 -6.26 -13.86 3.31
N ASP A 179 -5.39 -14.84 3.29
CA ASP A 179 -5.51 -16.09 4.08
C ASP A 179 -6.91 -16.73 3.99
N GLY A 180 -7.51 -16.70 2.80
CA GLY A 180 -8.86 -17.19 2.55
C GLY A 180 -10.00 -16.23 2.92
N GLY A 181 -9.70 -15.10 3.54
CA GLY A 181 -10.65 -14.06 3.90
C GLY A 181 -10.85 -12.98 2.82
N ASP A 182 -11.92 -12.22 2.97
CA ASP A 182 -12.24 -11.11 2.09
C ASP A 182 -11.33 -9.91 2.35
N ALA A 183 -10.80 -9.35 1.27
CA ALA A 183 -9.93 -8.18 1.29
C ALA A 183 -10.53 -7.00 0.54
N VAL A 184 -10.18 -5.79 0.94
CA VAL A 184 -10.22 -4.62 0.08
C VAL A 184 -8.86 -4.45 -0.60
N VAL A 185 -8.86 -4.41 -1.93
CA VAL A 185 -7.69 -4.05 -2.72
C VAL A 185 -7.84 -2.58 -3.11
N TRP A 186 -6.97 -1.75 -2.58
CA TRP A 186 -6.84 -0.36 -2.99
C TRP A 186 -5.78 -0.24 -4.08
N THR A 187 -6.15 0.40 -5.17
CA THR A 187 -5.23 0.82 -6.22
C THR A 187 -5.25 2.34 -6.32
N ALA A 188 -4.07 2.97 -6.36
CA ALA A 188 -3.92 4.35 -6.80
C ALA A 188 -3.05 4.39 -8.04
N THR A 189 -3.54 5.06 -9.09
CA THR A 189 -2.82 5.29 -10.34
C THR A 189 -2.46 6.77 -10.47
N PHE A 190 -1.19 7.02 -10.71
CA PHE A 190 -0.63 8.35 -10.90
C PHE A 190 -0.22 8.55 -12.35
N GLY A 191 -0.41 9.74 -12.87
CA GLY A 191 -0.03 10.00 -14.25
C GLY A 191 0.21 11.47 -14.58
N SER A 192 0.90 11.69 -15.70
CA SER A 192 0.83 12.94 -16.47
C SER A 192 0.55 12.58 -17.91
N ARG A 193 -0.29 13.37 -18.58
CA ARG A 193 -0.66 13.12 -19.98
C ARG A 193 0.50 13.42 -20.92
N ARG A 194 0.54 12.69 -22.03
CA ARG A 194 1.28 13.15 -23.20
C ARG A 194 0.61 14.42 -23.73
N SER A 195 1.38 15.43 -23.98
CA SER A 195 1.01 16.59 -24.78
C SER A 195 0.76 16.17 -26.22
#